data_048915c9da1cba077223e7170bddc5e6
#
_entry.id   048915c9da1cba077223e7170bddc5e6
#
_cell.length_a   1.000
_cell.length_b   1.000
_cell.length_c   1.000
_cell.angle_alpha   90.00
_cell.angle_beta   90.00
_cell.angle_gamma   90.00
#
_symmetry.space_group_name_H-M   'P 1'
#
loop_
_entity.id
_entity.type
_entity.pdbx_description
1 polymer ?
#
loop_
_entity_poly.entity_id
_entity_poly.type
_entity_poly.pdbx_seq_one_letter_code
_entity_poly.pdbx_strand_id
1 'polypeptide(L)'
;MRKKELYEKVITYFQQTMPVAETELHYENPFQLLIAVILSAQCTDKRVNMITPPLFRDFPTPEALAASTPEVIFEYIRSVSYPNNKSKHLVGMAQMLVKDFHGEVPDTLEQLVKLPGVGRKTANVIQSVVFNKAAMAVDTHVFRVSHRIGLVPQTCTT
;
A
#
# COMPACT_ATOMS: atom_id res chain seq x y z
N MET A 1 19.20 -21.05 -20.61
CA MET A 1 18.91 -19.63 -20.80
C MET A 1 19.73 -18.82 -19.80
N ARG A 2 20.45 -17.83 -20.26
CA ARG A 2 21.20 -16.95 -19.36
C ARG A 2 20.23 -16.09 -18.55
N LYS A 3 20.57 -15.77 -17.30
CA LYS A 3 19.70 -15.00 -16.39
C LYS A 3 19.28 -13.65 -17.00
N LYS A 4 20.20 -12.98 -17.69
CA LYS A 4 19.93 -11.72 -18.41
C LYS A 4 18.84 -11.87 -19.48
N GLU A 5 18.90 -12.92 -20.30
CA GLU A 5 17.89 -13.21 -21.33
C GLU A 5 16.51 -13.49 -20.72
N LEU A 6 16.48 -14.17 -19.56
CA LEU A 6 15.23 -14.42 -18.84
C LEU A 6 14.59 -13.10 -18.37
N TYR A 7 15.38 -12.21 -17.78
CA TYR A 7 14.91 -10.88 -17.37
C TYR A 7 14.38 -10.07 -18.58
N GLU A 8 15.13 -10.03 -19.67
CA GLU A 8 14.73 -9.31 -20.88
C GLU A 8 13.41 -9.85 -21.45
N LYS A 9 13.23 -11.17 -21.50
CA LYS A 9 11.97 -11.78 -21.94
C LYS A 9 10.79 -11.46 -21.05
N VAL A 10 10.97 -11.52 -19.73
CA VAL A 10 9.91 -11.20 -18.76
C VAL A 10 9.52 -9.72 -18.87
N ILE A 11 10.50 -8.82 -18.93
CA ILE A 11 10.24 -7.38 -19.08
C ILE A 11 9.51 -7.10 -20.40
N THR A 12 10.00 -7.66 -21.52
CA THR A 12 9.37 -7.48 -22.83
C THR A 12 7.93 -8.00 -22.84
N TYR A 13 7.69 -9.16 -22.24
CA TYR A 13 6.34 -9.72 -22.11
C TYR A 13 5.39 -8.76 -21.38
N PHE A 14 5.80 -8.22 -20.24
CA PHE A 14 4.96 -7.26 -19.49
C PHE A 14 4.80 -5.92 -20.21
N GLN A 15 5.83 -5.44 -20.91
CA GLN A 15 5.71 -4.23 -21.73
C GLN A 15 4.70 -4.37 -22.86
N GLN A 16 4.58 -5.57 -23.43
CA GLN A 16 3.63 -5.85 -24.50
C GLN A 16 2.22 -6.13 -24.01
N THR A 17 2.10 -6.87 -22.90
CA THR A 17 0.79 -7.33 -22.39
C THR A 17 0.19 -6.38 -21.37
N MET A 18 1.00 -5.61 -20.65
CA MET A 18 0.58 -4.70 -19.59
C MET A 18 1.45 -3.43 -19.59
N PRO A 19 1.39 -2.64 -20.68
CA PRO A 19 2.27 -1.47 -20.86
C PRO A 19 2.08 -0.40 -19.79
N VAL A 20 0.87 -0.30 -19.22
CA VAL A 20 0.56 0.57 -18.09
C VAL A 20 0.00 -0.28 -16.96
N ALA A 21 0.75 -0.36 -15.86
CA ALA A 21 0.33 -1.07 -14.66
C ALA A 21 -0.08 -0.04 -13.60
N GLU A 22 -1.37 0.02 -13.29
CA GLU A 22 -1.94 0.91 -12.29
C GLU A 22 -2.58 0.10 -11.16
N THR A 23 -2.68 0.72 -9.98
CA THR A 23 -3.46 0.13 -8.89
C THR A 23 -4.95 0.19 -9.20
N GLU A 24 -5.70 -0.83 -8.78
CA GLU A 24 -7.18 -0.85 -8.85
C GLU A 24 -7.84 -0.08 -7.69
N LEU A 25 -7.06 0.32 -6.69
CA LEU A 25 -7.55 1.13 -5.57
C LEU A 25 -7.91 2.54 -6.03
N HIS A 26 -9.04 3.05 -5.54
CA HIS A 26 -9.50 4.41 -5.82
C HIS A 26 -8.93 5.39 -4.79
N TYR A 27 -8.27 6.44 -5.25
CA TYR A 27 -7.69 7.49 -4.40
C TYR A 27 -7.49 8.78 -5.20
N GLU A 28 -7.45 9.91 -4.52
CA GLU A 28 -7.24 11.23 -5.12
C GLU A 28 -5.90 11.87 -4.72
N ASN A 29 -5.33 11.43 -3.60
CA ASN A 29 -4.09 11.98 -3.06
C ASN A 29 -3.29 10.91 -2.30
N PRO A 30 -2.01 11.18 -1.95
CA PRO A 30 -1.16 10.21 -1.25
C PRO A 30 -1.72 9.70 0.08
N PHE A 31 -2.39 10.57 0.84
CA PHE A 31 -3.02 10.20 2.10
C PHE A 31 -4.14 9.15 1.90
N GLN A 32 -5.00 9.37 0.92
CA GLN A 32 -6.07 8.41 0.59
C GLN A 32 -5.50 7.07 0.09
N LEU A 33 -4.45 7.10 -0.72
CA LEU A 33 -3.79 5.87 -1.16
C LEU A 33 -3.19 5.12 0.03
N LEU A 34 -2.55 5.80 0.96
CA LEU A 34 -1.98 5.19 2.16
C LEU A 34 -3.06 4.46 2.98
N ILE A 35 -4.21 5.09 3.19
CA ILE A 35 -5.36 4.46 3.85
C ILE A 35 -5.84 3.24 3.08
N ALA A 36 -6.05 3.37 1.76
CA ALA A 36 -6.54 2.29 0.92
C ALA A 36 -5.59 1.07 0.93
N VAL A 37 -4.28 1.30 0.88
CA VAL A 37 -3.28 0.21 0.92
C VAL A 37 -3.25 -0.47 2.29
N ILE A 38 -3.34 0.29 3.38
CA ILE A 38 -3.45 -0.30 4.73
C ILE A 38 -4.71 -1.18 4.83
N LEU A 39 -5.84 -0.70 4.32
CA LEU A 39 -7.09 -1.46 4.34
C LEU A 39 -7.05 -2.69 3.44
N SER A 40 -6.29 -2.67 2.35
CA SER A 40 -6.21 -3.77 1.38
C SER A 40 -5.46 -4.99 1.89
N ALA A 41 -4.73 -4.89 2.98
CA ALA A 41 -4.04 -6.02 3.60
C ALA A 41 -5.06 -7.12 3.97
N GLN A 42 -4.92 -8.32 3.40
CA GLN A 42 -5.83 -9.45 3.60
C GLN A 42 -7.29 -9.14 3.19
N CYS A 43 -7.49 -8.18 2.28
CA CYS A 43 -8.80 -7.75 1.82
C CYS A 43 -8.74 -7.43 0.32
N THR A 44 -9.86 -7.61 -0.40
CA THR A 44 -9.91 -7.32 -1.83
C THR A 44 -9.98 -5.82 -2.10
N ASP A 45 -9.40 -5.37 -3.22
CA ASP A 45 -9.48 -3.97 -3.65
C ASP A 45 -10.92 -3.52 -3.87
N LYS A 46 -11.76 -4.41 -4.40
CA LYS A 46 -13.20 -4.16 -4.57
C LYS A 46 -13.87 -3.80 -3.24
N ARG A 47 -13.59 -4.55 -2.17
CA ARG A 47 -14.14 -4.28 -0.84
C ARG A 47 -13.64 -2.94 -0.31
N VAL A 48 -12.36 -2.66 -0.44
CA VAL A 48 -11.77 -1.38 -0.02
C VAL A 48 -12.42 -0.21 -0.76
N ASN A 49 -12.58 -0.31 -2.09
CA ASN A 49 -13.22 0.72 -2.91
C ASN A 49 -14.70 0.96 -2.57
N MET A 50 -15.37 -0.01 -1.96
CA MET A 50 -16.76 0.14 -1.49
C MET A 50 -16.85 0.93 -0.17
N ILE A 51 -15.85 0.82 0.70
CA ILE A 51 -15.90 1.42 2.04
C ILE A 51 -15.20 2.78 2.14
N THR A 52 -14.24 3.07 1.26
CA THR A 52 -13.45 4.29 1.33
C THR A 52 -14.21 5.58 0.96
N PRO A 53 -15.19 5.61 0.04
CA PRO A 53 -15.89 6.84 -0.28
C PRO A 53 -16.51 7.58 0.92
N PRO A 54 -17.32 6.94 1.80
CA PRO A 54 -17.83 7.64 2.97
C PRO A 54 -16.72 8.00 3.98
N LEU A 55 -15.70 7.15 4.12
CA LEU A 55 -14.56 7.44 4.99
C LEU A 55 -13.80 8.68 4.52
N PHE A 56 -13.50 8.81 3.24
CA PHE A 56 -12.78 9.96 2.68
C PHE A 56 -13.63 11.23 2.68
N ARG A 57 -14.94 11.10 2.53
CA ARG A 57 -15.85 12.25 2.62
C ARG A 57 -15.85 12.86 4.02
N ASP A 58 -15.90 12.01 5.05
CA ASP A 58 -16.03 12.47 6.44
C ASP A 58 -14.66 12.75 7.09
N PHE A 59 -13.60 12.13 6.59
CA PHE A 59 -12.21 12.32 7.05
C PHE A 59 -11.27 12.62 5.88
N PRO A 60 -11.40 13.80 5.24
CA PRO A 60 -10.67 14.10 4.01
C PRO A 60 -9.19 14.43 4.23
N THR A 61 -8.77 14.72 5.45
CA THR A 61 -7.42 15.15 5.79
C THR A 61 -6.82 14.32 6.93
N PRO A 62 -5.48 14.27 7.05
CA PRO A 62 -4.84 13.64 8.20
C PRO A 62 -5.29 14.23 9.54
N GLU A 63 -5.50 15.54 9.59
CA GLU A 63 -5.96 16.25 10.78
C GLU A 63 -7.36 15.78 11.21
N ALA A 64 -8.29 15.65 10.27
CA ALA A 64 -9.64 15.17 10.55
C ALA A 64 -9.63 13.72 11.07
N LEU A 65 -8.83 12.86 10.47
CA LEU A 65 -8.70 11.47 10.90
C LEU A 65 -7.98 11.35 12.26
N ALA A 66 -6.95 12.16 12.49
CA ALA A 66 -6.20 12.20 13.75
C ALA A 66 -7.05 12.65 14.94
N ALA A 67 -8.02 13.52 14.69
CA ALA A 67 -8.98 13.99 15.71
C ALA A 67 -10.07 12.97 16.04
N SER A 68 -10.18 11.90 15.25
CA SER A 68 -11.17 10.83 15.48
C SER A 68 -10.63 9.77 16.46
N THR A 69 -11.44 8.76 16.71
CA THR A 69 -11.08 7.62 17.55
C THR A 69 -11.15 6.31 16.77
N PRO A 70 -10.42 5.27 17.20
CA PRO A 70 -10.50 3.95 16.55
C PRO A 70 -11.93 3.39 16.53
N GLU A 71 -12.73 3.65 17.55
CA GLU A 71 -14.12 3.18 17.63
C GLU A 71 -14.99 3.79 16.53
N VAL A 72 -14.84 5.08 16.26
CA VAL A 72 -15.56 5.77 15.17
C VAL A 72 -15.10 5.24 13.81
N ILE A 73 -13.80 5.11 13.59
CA ILE A 73 -13.25 4.60 12.32
C ILE A 73 -13.66 3.14 12.09
N PHE A 74 -13.72 2.33 13.16
CA PHE A 74 -14.19 0.94 13.08
C PHE A 74 -15.56 0.82 12.39
N GLU A 75 -16.49 1.71 12.69
CA GLU A 75 -17.83 1.68 12.08
C GLU A 75 -17.79 1.83 10.55
N TYR A 76 -16.83 2.59 10.02
CA TYR A 76 -16.63 2.72 8.57
C TYR A 76 -16.01 1.50 7.91
N ILE A 77 -15.14 0.78 8.63
CA ILE A 77 -14.29 -0.27 8.06
C ILE A 77 -14.61 -1.68 8.60
N ARG A 78 -15.66 -1.85 9.37
CA ARG A 78 -15.99 -3.13 10.03
C ARG A 78 -16.14 -4.33 9.09
N SER A 79 -16.37 -4.09 7.80
CA SER A 79 -16.51 -5.15 6.80
C SER A 79 -15.19 -5.60 6.16
N VAL A 80 -14.07 -4.96 6.48
CA VAL A 80 -12.74 -5.42 6.07
C VAL A 80 -12.19 -6.44 7.07
N SER A 81 -11.15 -7.18 6.65
CA SER A 81 -10.43 -8.08 7.56
C SER A 81 -9.68 -7.30 8.64
N TYR A 82 -9.67 -7.84 9.85
CA TYR A 82 -8.97 -7.26 11.01
C TYR A 82 -9.32 -5.78 11.29
N PRO A 83 -10.62 -5.41 11.37
CA PRO A 83 -11.01 -4.01 11.44
C PRO A 83 -10.59 -3.33 12.75
N ASN A 84 -10.47 -4.07 13.86
CA ASN A 84 -10.00 -3.52 15.14
C ASN A 84 -8.56 -3.00 15.05
N ASN A 85 -7.66 -3.78 14.51
CA ASN A 85 -6.26 -3.39 14.34
C ASN A 85 -6.12 -2.28 13.28
N LYS A 86 -6.83 -2.40 12.17
CA LYS A 86 -6.79 -1.41 11.10
C LYS A 86 -7.32 -0.04 11.53
N SER A 87 -8.39 0.01 12.32
CA SER A 87 -8.91 1.28 12.85
C SER A 87 -7.90 1.98 13.76
N LYS A 88 -7.23 1.24 14.65
CA LYS A 88 -6.15 1.77 15.49
C LYS A 88 -4.96 2.25 14.62
N HIS A 89 -4.58 1.49 13.61
CA HIS A 89 -3.50 1.85 12.71
C HIS A 89 -3.82 3.12 11.93
N LEU A 90 -5.03 3.28 11.40
CA LEU A 90 -5.42 4.46 10.64
C LEU A 90 -5.37 5.73 11.50
N VAL A 91 -5.94 5.70 12.69
CA VAL A 91 -5.91 6.85 13.60
C VAL A 91 -4.47 7.15 14.06
N GLY A 92 -3.71 6.14 14.46
CA GLY A 92 -2.32 6.31 14.87
C GLY A 92 -1.42 6.82 13.74
N MET A 93 -1.63 6.33 12.52
CA MET A 93 -0.93 6.81 11.33
C MET A 93 -1.23 8.29 11.08
N ALA A 94 -2.49 8.69 11.12
CA ALA A 94 -2.89 10.09 10.93
C ALA A 94 -2.30 11.01 12.01
N GLN A 95 -2.32 10.58 13.27
CA GLN A 95 -1.71 11.32 14.37
C GLN A 95 -0.21 11.53 14.16
N MET A 96 0.51 10.50 13.71
CA MET A 96 1.94 10.60 13.41
C MET A 96 2.22 11.51 12.21
N LEU A 97 1.40 11.44 11.16
CA LEU A 97 1.53 12.36 10.01
C LEU A 97 1.41 13.82 10.45
N VAL A 98 0.41 14.12 11.28
CA VAL A 98 0.22 15.50 11.77
C VAL A 98 1.35 15.93 12.68
N LYS A 99 1.78 15.08 13.60
CA LYS A 99 2.81 15.40 14.60
C LYS A 99 4.21 15.49 14.01
N ASP A 100 4.61 14.49 13.21
CA ASP A 100 6.01 14.29 12.81
C ASP A 100 6.28 14.68 11.36
N PHE A 101 5.26 14.73 10.50
CA PHE A 101 5.37 14.94 9.06
C PHE A 101 4.53 16.11 8.53
N HIS A 102 4.08 17.02 9.39
CA HIS A 102 3.31 18.20 9.03
C HIS A 102 2.03 17.92 8.21
N GLY A 103 1.42 16.75 8.41
CA GLY A 103 0.24 16.32 7.67
C GLY A 103 0.52 15.76 6.27
N GLU A 104 1.78 15.63 5.89
CA GLU A 104 2.19 15.11 4.58
C GLU A 104 2.67 13.66 4.66
N VAL A 105 2.42 12.88 3.61
CA VAL A 105 2.94 11.51 3.50
C VAL A 105 4.42 11.58 3.17
N PRO A 106 5.31 10.96 4.00
CA PRO A 106 6.74 10.95 3.73
C PRO A 106 7.07 10.12 2.49
N ASP A 107 8.21 10.42 1.85
CA ASP A 107 8.61 9.83 0.58
C ASP A 107 9.76 8.81 0.69
N THR A 108 10.28 8.56 1.88
CA THR A 108 11.34 7.57 2.09
C THR A 108 10.81 6.30 2.72
N LEU A 109 11.41 5.16 2.36
CA LEU A 109 11.08 3.85 2.95
C LEU A 109 11.23 3.89 4.49
N GLU A 110 12.32 4.47 4.96
CA GLU A 110 12.65 4.56 6.38
C GLU A 110 11.60 5.33 7.19
N GLN A 111 11.08 6.41 6.64
CA GLN A 111 10.02 7.20 7.29
C GLN A 111 8.65 6.53 7.17
N LEU A 112 8.34 5.97 6.01
CA LEU A 112 7.06 5.31 5.77
C LEU A 112 6.83 4.11 6.70
N VAL A 113 7.86 3.29 6.95
CA VAL A 113 7.72 2.11 7.83
C VAL A 113 7.58 2.47 9.30
N LYS A 114 7.81 3.71 9.70
CA LYS A 114 7.53 4.19 11.06
C LYS A 114 6.03 4.39 11.32
N LEU A 115 5.26 4.58 10.26
CA LEU A 115 3.82 4.79 10.37
C LEU A 115 3.10 3.51 10.82
N PRO A 116 2.17 3.59 11.79
CA PRO A 116 1.36 2.44 12.17
C PRO A 116 0.63 1.81 10.99
N GLY A 117 0.68 0.49 10.89
CA GLY A 117 0.06 -0.27 9.80
C GLY A 117 0.83 -0.28 8.49
N VAL A 118 1.98 0.38 8.42
CA VAL A 118 2.81 0.44 7.21
C VAL A 118 4.05 -0.44 7.38
N GLY A 119 4.05 -1.57 6.69
CA GLY A 119 5.22 -2.41 6.54
C GLY A 119 6.03 -2.07 5.28
N ARG A 120 7.10 -2.81 5.04
CA ARG A 120 7.98 -2.60 3.88
C ARG A 120 7.23 -2.71 2.55
N LYS A 121 6.33 -3.69 2.41
CA LYS A 121 5.52 -3.86 1.20
C LYS A 121 4.64 -2.63 0.94
N THR A 122 3.89 -2.17 1.94
CA THR A 122 3.04 -0.98 1.85
C THR A 122 3.86 0.26 1.51
N ALA A 123 5.00 0.46 2.18
CA ALA A 123 5.90 1.57 1.90
C ALA A 123 6.41 1.54 0.45
N ASN A 124 6.76 0.38 -0.08
CA ASN A 124 7.20 0.23 -1.47
C ASN A 124 6.07 0.54 -2.47
N VAL A 125 4.83 0.20 -2.16
CA VAL A 125 3.67 0.59 -2.99
C VAL A 125 3.56 2.12 -3.04
N ILE A 126 3.62 2.78 -1.90
CA ILE A 126 3.55 4.25 -1.83
C ILE A 126 4.69 4.91 -2.60
N GLN A 127 5.93 4.43 -2.43
CA GLN A 127 7.08 4.96 -3.16
C GLN A 127 6.94 4.81 -4.67
N SER A 128 6.48 3.65 -5.13
CA SER A 128 6.33 3.37 -6.56
C SER A 128 5.18 4.15 -7.18
N VAL A 129 4.01 4.14 -6.55
CA VAL A 129 2.77 4.70 -7.12
C VAL A 129 2.70 6.22 -6.98
N VAL A 130 3.05 6.75 -5.81
CA VAL A 130 2.93 8.19 -5.51
C VAL A 130 4.16 8.96 -5.96
N PHE A 131 5.35 8.45 -5.61
CA PHE A 131 6.60 9.18 -5.78
C PHE A 131 7.42 8.74 -6.98
N ASN A 132 6.91 7.81 -7.80
CA ASN A 132 7.60 7.25 -8.98
C ASN A 132 9.03 6.76 -8.70
N LYS A 133 9.29 6.30 -7.48
CA LYS A 133 10.59 5.73 -7.14
C LYS A 133 10.70 4.29 -7.65
N ALA A 134 11.92 3.86 -7.97
CA ALA A 134 12.22 2.49 -8.35
C ALA A 134 12.11 1.57 -7.13
N ALA A 135 10.88 1.20 -6.77
CA ALA A 135 10.55 0.34 -5.66
C ALA A 135 9.62 -0.78 -6.13
N MET A 136 9.75 -1.95 -5.54
CA MET A 136 8.93 -3.11 -5.85
C MET A 136 8.31 -3.66 -4.58
N ALA A 137 6.99 -3.73 -4.56
CA ALA A 137 6.25 -4.40 -3.50
C ALA A 137 6.28 -5.92 -3.73
N VAL A 138 6.94 -6.65 -2.85
CA VAL A 138 7.05 -8.10 -2.95
C VAL A 138 6.01 -8.72 -2.02
N ASP A 139 4.95 -9.26 -2.61
CA ASP A 139 3.97 -10.07 -1.91
C ASP A 139 4.28 -11.56 -2.06
N THR A 140 3.45 -12.41 -1.50
CA THR A 140 3.61 -13.87 -1.59
C THR A 140 3.54 -14.40 -3.02
N HIS A 141 2.80 -13.74 -3.89
CA HIS A 141 2.68 -14.12 -5.31
C HIS A 141 3.95 -13.74 -6.09
N VAL A 142 4.41 -12.51 -5.95
CA VAL A 142 5.66 -12.03 -6.56
C VAL A 142 6.83 -12.89 -6.09
N PHE A 143 6.93 -13.15 -4.78
CA PHE A 143 7.95 -14.01 -4.21
C PHE A 143 7.95 -15.41 -4.86
N ARG A 144 6.81 -16.09 -4.83
CA ARG A 144 6.66 -17.45 -5.35
C ARG A 144 6.93 -17.53 -6.85
N VAL A 145 6.35 -16.61 -7.64
CA VAL A 145 6.50 -16.63 -9.10
C VAL A 145 7.95 -16.35 -9.49
N SER A 146 8.61 -15.38 -8.87
CA SER A 146 10.00 -15.05 -9.16
C SER A 146 10.96 -16.23 -8.91
N HIS A 147 10.73 -17.00 -7.85
CA HIS A 147 11.48 -18.22 -7.59
C HIS A 147 11.17 -19.31 -8.63
N ARG A 148 9.89 -19.53 -8.92
CA ARG A 148 9.43 -20.58 -9.84
C ARG A 148 9.97 -20.42 -11.25
N ILE A 149 10.02 -19.19 -11.76
CA ILE A 149 10.54 -18.91 -13.11
C ILE A 149 12.05 -18.63 -13.14
N GLY A 150 12.73 -18.68 -11.98
CA GLY A 150 14.19 -18.57 -11.88
C GLY A 150 14.74 -17.15 -11.98
N LEU A 151 13.93 -16.12 -11.74
CA LEU A 151 14.41 -14.72 -11.71
C LEU A 151 15.34 -14.48 -10.53
N VAL A 152 15.07 -15.10 -9.40
CA VAL A 152 15.87 -14.97 -8.17
C VAL A 152 16.41 -16.33 -7.71
N PRO A 153 17.55 -16.36 -6.98
CA PRO A 153 18.07 -17.59 -6.40
C PRO A 153 17.09 -18.21 -5.39
N GLN A 154 17.14 -19.53 -5.22
CA GLN A 154 16.31 -20.22 -4.22
C GLN A 154 16.58 -19.77 -2.78
N THR A 155 17.75 -19.22 -2.53
CA THR A 155 18.17 -18.68 -1.22
C THR A 155 17.70 -17.24 -0.98
N CYS A 156 17.09 -16.60 -1.98
CA CYS A 156 16.60 -15.23 -1.85
C CYS A 156 15.40 -15.18 -0.89
N THR A 157 15.43 -14.23 0.03
CA THR A 157 14.33 -13.92 0.95
C THR A 157 13.67 -12.59 0.57
N THR A 158 12.50 -12.29 1.09
CA THR A 158 11.80 -11.01 0.89
C THR A 158 12.48 -9.86 1.61
#